data_4b8c4043638cd5fa39a0c861c793e2ce
#
_entry.id   4b8c4043638cd5fa39a0c861c793e2ce
#
_cell.length_a   1.000
_cell.length_b   1.000
_cell.length_c   1.000
_cell.angle_alpha   90.00
_cell.angle_beta   90.00
_cell.angle_gamma   90.00
#
_symmetry.space_group_name_H-M   'P 1'
#
loop_
_entity.id
_entity.type
_entity.pdbx_description
1 polymer ?
#
loop_
_entity_poly.entity_id
_entity_poly.type
_entity_poly.pdbx_seq_one_letter_code
_entity_poly.pdbx_strand_id
1 'polypeptide(L)'
;PDQAQLLLESGVSAIAYETVTNAKGGLPLLAPMSEVAGRMSIQAGAHHLEKAQGGNGMLLGGVPGVEPARVVVLGGGVVGTQAAKMAAGLGAQVTIFDRSIERLQQLDDLFQGRAVGLYSTQNAVEQYVRAADLVIGAVLIPGASAPKLVTRDDVAAMRPGAVLVDVAIDQGGCFETSQATTHQSPTYVVDDVVHYCVANMPGGVARTATMALTNATLPFALKLADKGLAALQDDDHLRQGLNVHAGHITHAAVAAALNADYLPADKALNPLMLSA
;
A
#
# COMPACT_ATOMS: atom_id res chain seq x y z
N PRO A 1 -12.61 -16.79 5.00
CA PRO A 1 -13.35 -17.65 5.95
C PRO A 1 -12.66 -19.01 6.11
N ASP A 2 -12.40 -19.74 5.03
CA ASP A 2 -11.89 -21.12 5.08
C ASP A 2 -10.50 -21.22 5.73
N GLN A 3 -9.57 -20.32 5.39
CA GLN A 3 -8.24 -20.27 6.00
C GLN A 3 -8.30 -20.01 7.51
N ALA A 4 -9.15 -19.07 7.95
CA ALA A 4 -9.31 -18.77 9.37
C ALA A 4 -9.87 -19.98 10.14
N GLN A 5 -10.85 -20.68 9.58
CA GLN A 5 -11.42 -21.87 10.17
C GLN A 5 -10.37 -22.98 10.34
N LEU A 6 -9.55 -23.23 9.31
CA LEU A 6 -8.47 -24.23 9.39
C LEU A 6 -7.41 -23.86 10.44
N LEU A 7 -7.08 -22.57 10.59
CA LEU A 7 -6.16 -22.12 11.64
C LEU A 7 -6.73 -22.33 13.04
N LEU A 8 -8.02 -22.04 13.23
CA LEU A 8 -8.72 -22.28 14.50
C LEU A 8 -8.74 -23.77 14.86
N GLU A 9 -9.13 -24.64 13.94
CA GLU A 9 -9.20 -26.08 14.13
C GLU A 9 -7.84 -26.73 14.39
N SER A 10 -6.76 -26.17 13.82
CA SER A 10 -5.41 -26.70 14.01
C SER A 10 -4.80 -26.42 15.38
N GLY A 11 -5.37 -25.47 16.14
CA GLY A 11 -4.83 -25.02 17.43
C GLY A 11 -3.47 -24.28 17.33
N VAL A 12 -3.04 -23.90 16.14
CA VAL A 12 -1.75 -23.24 15.89
C VAL A 12 -1.72 -21.84 16.51
N SER A 13 -0.51 -21.32 16.78
CA SER A 13 -0.27 -19.89 17.02
C SER A 13 0.09 -19.22 15.71
N ALA A 14 -0.85 -18.49 15.11
CA ALA A 14 -0.65 -17.80 13.84
C ALA A 14 -0.31 -16.32 14.08
N ILE A 15 0.89 -15.94 13.67
CA ILE A 15 1.40 -14.56 13.77
C ILE A 15 1.40 -13.94 12.38
N ALA A 16 0.54 -12.94 12.18
CA ALA A 16 0.54 -12.11 10.97
C ALA A 16 1.52 -10.96 11.16
N TYR A 17 2.64 -10.97 10.44
CA TYR A 17 3.64 -9.93 10.55
C TYR A 17 3.09 -8.53 10.18
N GLU A 18 2.07 -8.48 9.36
CA GLU A 18 1.42 -7.23 8.91
C GLU A 18 0.75 -6.44 10.04
N THR A 19 0.40 -7.10 11.14
CA THR A 19 -0.24 -6.48 12.31
C THR A 19 0.73 -6.20 13.45
N VAL A 20 2.00 -6.57 13.33
CA VAL A 20 3.07 -6.19 14.27
C VAL A 20 3.28 -4.68 14.21
N THR A 21 3.24 -4.02 15.38
CA THR A 21 3.36 -2.57 15.50
C THR A 21 4.74 -2.13 15.98
N ASN A 22 4.96 -0.83 16.11
CA ASN A 22 6.11 -0.23 16.80
C ASN A 22 5.66 0.91 17.72
N ALA A 23 6.56 1.43 18.54
CA ALA A 23 6.28 2.48 19.52
C ALA A 23 5.77 3.81 18.89
N LYS A 24 5.91 3.99 17.57
CA LYS A 24 5.40 5.14 16.83
C LYS A 24 4.04 4.88 16.18
N GLY A 25 3.40 3.73 16.45
CA GLY A 25 2.12 3.32 15.85
C GLY A 25 2.24 2.86 14.38
N GLY A 26 3.47 2.69 13.86
CA GLY A 26 3.70 2.17 12.50
C GLY A 26 3.67 0.65 12.45
N LEU A 27 3.68 0.11 11.21
CA LEU A 27 3.68 -1.32 10.88
C LEU A 27 5.03 -1.69 10.25
N PRO A 28 6.08 -1.95 11.07
CA PRO A 28 7.47 -2.05 10.61
C PRO A 28 7.71 -3.24 9.68
N LEU A 29 6.90 -4.29 9.76
CA LEU A 29 7.05 -5.49 8.93
C LEU A 29 6.21 -5.44 7.64
N LEU A 30 5.19 -4.57 7.60
CA LEU A 30 4.44 -4.26 6.37
C LEU A 30 5.15 -3.19 5.53
N ALA A 31 5.84 -2.24 6.16
CA ALA A 31 6.48 -1.10 5.50
C ALA A 31 7.37 -1.49 4.30
N PRO A 32 8.21 -2.54 4.35
CA PRO A 32 9.05 -2.93 3.21
C PRO A 32 8.25 -3.24 1.94
N MET A 33 7.10 -3.90 2.05
CA MET A 33 6.26 -4.20 0.90
C MET A 33 5.58 -2.94 0.35
N SER A 34 5.17 -2.04 1.23
CA SER A 34 4.66 -0.71 0.84
C SER A 34 5.72 0.14 0.13
N GLU A 35 6.98 0.06 0.57
CA GLU A 35 8.11 0.75 -0.09
C GLU A 35 8.38 0.18 -1.49
N VAL A 36 8.39 -1.15 -1.63
CA VAL A 36 8.57 -1.82 -2.92
C VAL A 36 7.41 -1.47 -3.85
N ALA A 37 6.16 -1.56 -3.38
CA ALA A 37 4.98 -1.24 -4.19
C ALA A 37 5.00 0.23 -4.67
N GLY A 38 5.32 1.18 -3.79
CA GLY A 38 5.43 2.59 -4.16
C GLY A 38 6.48 2.85 -5.22
N ARG A 39 7.66 2.22 -5.14
CA ARG A 39 8.71 2.35 -6.16
C ARG A 39 8.31 1.69 -7.47
N MET A 40 7.73 0.50 -7.38
CA MET A 40 7.28 -0.25 -8.56
C MET A 40 6.14 0.45 -9.30
N SER A 41 5.28 1.20 -8.60
CA SER A 41 4.19 1.94 -9.25
C SER A 41 4.69 2.94 -10.30
N ILE A 42 5.83 3.57 -10.06
CA ILE A 42 6.45 4.50 -11.02
C ILE A 42 7.14 3.74 -12.16
N GLN A 43 7.80 2.61 -11.87
CA GLN A 43 8.39 1.78 -12.92
C GLN A 43 7.32 1.25 -13.89
N ALA A 44 6.21 0.73 -13.34
CA ALA A 44 5.07 0.26 -14.14
C ALA A 44 4.39 1.42 -14.88
N GLY A 45 4.12 2.54 -14.18
CA GLY A 45 3.51 3.72 -14.78
C GLY A 45 4.32 4.29 -15.93
N ALA A 46 5.64 4.44 -15.76
CA ALA A 46 6.53 4.93 -16.81
C ALA A 46 6.54 4.00 -18.05
N HIS A 47 6.56 2.68 -17.83
CA HIS A 47 6.48 1.70 -18.91
C HIS A 47 5.16 1.81 -19.69
N HIS A 48 4.05 1.93 -18.97
CA HIS A 48 2.74 2.00 -19.63
C HIS A 48 2.42 3.37 -20.25
N LEU A 49 3.23 4.41 -20.02
CA LEU A 49 3.16 5.67 -20.79
C LEU A 49 3.71 5.52 -22.22
N GLU A 50 4.46 4.45 -22.51
CA GLU A 50 5.00 4.17 -23.84
C GLU A 50 3.88 3.87 -24.85
N LYS A 51 4.04 4.30 -26.10
CA LYS A 51 3.03 4.07 -27.16
C LYS A 51 2.72 2.61 -27.38
N ALA A 52 3.72 1.74 -27.32
CA ALA A 52 3.55 0.30 -27.49
C ALA A 52 2.67 -0.36 -26.38
N GLN A 53 2.53 0.31 -25.24
CA GLN A 53 1.73 -0.14 -24.10
C GLN A 53 0.35 0.53 -24.01
N GLY A 54 -0.03 1.31 -25.02
CA GLY A 54 -1.27 2.07 -25.04
C GLY A 54 -1.20 3.47 -24.42
N GLY A 55 -0.03 3.88 -23.93
CA GLY A 55 0.20 5.17 -23.33
C GLY A 55 0.23 6.34 -24.31
N ASN A 56 0.25 7.56 -23.77
CA ASN A 56 0.28 8.80 -24.55
C ASN A 56 1.65 9.11 -25.19
N GLY A 57 2.69 8.32 -24.89
CA GLY A 57 4.04 8.48 -25.44
C GLY A 57 4.90 9.52 -24.69
N MET A 58 4.52 9.88 -23.45
CA MET A 58 5.32 10.78 -22.62
C MET A 58 6.51 10.05 -21.98
N LEU A 59 7.69 10.65 -22.07
CA LEU A 59 8.85 10.26 -21.26
C LEU A 59 8.74 10.92 -19.89
N LEU A 60 8.83 10.14 -18.82
CA LEU A 60 8.53 10.62 -17.46
C LEU A 60 9.36 11.86 -17.08
N GLY A 61 10.65 11.87 -17.38
CA GLY A 61 11.56 12.98 -17.05
C GLY A 61 11.68 14.05 -18.11
N GLY A 62 10.97 13.93 -19.26
CA GLY A 62 11.18 14.82 -20.41
C GLY A 62 12.60 14.76 -20.97
N VAL A 63 12.96 15.74 -21.78
CA VAL A 63 14.33 15.97 -22.29
C VAL A 63 14.57 17.49 -22.45
N PRO A 64 15.81 17.97 -22.62
CA PRO A 64 16.03 19.39 -22.88
C PRO A 64 15.16 19.94 -24.03
N GLY A 65 14.34 20.94 -23.68
CA GLY A 65 13.38 21.55 -24.62
C GLY A 65 11.98 20.91 -24.62
N VAL A 66 11.76 19.81 -23.86
CA VAL A 66 10.44 19.15 -23.70
C VAL A 66 10.13 18.98 -22.24
N GLU A 67 8.94 19.39 -21.81
CA GLU A 67 8.50 19.28 -20.42
C GLU A 67 8.41 17.80 -19.96
N PRO A 68 8.73 17.54 -18.68
CA PRO A 68 8.51 16.21 -18.10
C PRO A 68 7.01 15.93 -17.89
N ALA A 69 6.69 14.64 -17.69
CA ALA A 69 5.35 14.18 -17.35
C ALA A 69 4.87 14.73 -16.00
N ARG A 70 3.56 14.97 -15.90
CA ARG A 70 2.88 15.35 -14.66
C ARG A 70 2.44 14.10 -13.91
N VAL A 71 3.04 13.89 -12.74
CA VAL A 71 2.74 12.77 -11.86
C VAL A 71 1.96 13.26 -10.65
N VAL A 72 0.78 12.68 -10.43
CA VAL A 72 -0.06 12.95 -9.26
C VAL A 72 -0.04 11.73 -8.35
N VAL A 73 0.26 11.93 -7.08
CA VAL A 73 0.27 10.90 -6.05
C VAL A 73 -0.84 11.19 -5.04
N LEU A 74 -1.82 10.30 -4.92
CA LEU A 74 -2.91 10.42 -3.97
C LEU A 74 -2.59 9.63 -2.71
N GLY A 75 -2.28 10.35 -1.62
CA GLY A 75 -1.80 9.81 -0.34
C GLY A 75 -0.29 9.94 -0.15
N GLY A 76 0.12 10.66 0.88
CA GLY A 76 1.52 10.90 1.26
C GLY A 76 2.09 9.87 2.23
N GLY A 77 1.46 8.71 2.42
CA GLY A 77 1.93 7.61 3.27
C GLY A 77 3.24 6.96 2.78
N VAL A 78 3.55 5.75 3.25
CA VAL A 78 4.78 5.02 2.85
C VAL A 78 4.81 4.81 1.33
N VAL A 79 3.75 4.25 0.76
CA VAL A 79 3.61 4.00 -0.69
C VAL A 79 3.82 5.28 -1.49
N GLY A 80 3.02 6.31 -1.20
CA GLY A 80 3.05 7.56 -1.98
C GLY A 80 4.37 8.31 -1.86
N THR A 81 5.01 8.28 -0.68
CA THR A 81 6.35 8.87 -0.51
C THR A 81 7.39 8.17 -1.37
N GLN A 82 7.35 6.84 -1.46
CA GLN A 82 8.30 6.09 -2.29
C GLN A 82 8.00 6.27 -3.79
N ALA A 83 6.73 6.33 -4.18
CA ALA A 83 6.34 6.69 -5.54
C ALA A 83 6.87 8.09 -5.92
N ALA A 84 6.62 9.09 -5.08
CA ALA A 84 7.08 10.46 -5.31
C ALA A 84 8.61 10.56 -5.39
N LYS A 85 9.36 9.82 -4.53
CA LYS A 85 10.83 9.75 -4.61
C LYS A 85 11.31 9.24 -5.95
N MET A 86 10.69 8.19 -6.47
CA MET A 86 11.08 7.62 -7.77
C MET A 86 10.71 8.57 -8.92
N ALA A 87 9.50 9.13 -8.93
CA ALA A 87 9.06 10.07 -9.96
C ALA A 87 9.93 11.33 -10.00
N ALA A 88 10.19 11.95 -8.85
CA ALA A 88 11.08 13.11 -8.73
C ALA A 88 12.54 12.76 -9.10
N GLY A 89 13.00 11.55 -8.76
CA GLY A 89 14.32 11.04 -9.13
C GLY A 89 14.49 10.84 -10.64
N LEU A 90 13.41 10.54 -11.35
CA LEU A 90 13.35 10.46 -12.81
C LEU A 90 13.13 11.83 -13.49
N GLY A 91 12.92 12.90 -12.71
CA GLY A 91 12.78 14.25 -13.24
C GLY A 91 11.33 14.66 -13.58
N ALA A 92 10.32 13.90 -13.15
CA ALA A 92 8.92 14.25 -13.37
C ALA A 92 8.47 15.47 -12.55
N GLN A 93 7.41 16.15 -12.99
CA GLN A 93 6.68 17.13 -12.18
C GLN A 93 5.75 16.39 -11.21
N VAL A 94 6.07 16.41 -9.92
CA VAL A 94 5.37 15.59 -8.92
C VAL A 94 4.52 16.44 -7.99
N THR A 95 3.24 16.07 -7.87
CA THR A 95 2.31 16.61 -6.89
C THR A 95 1.80 15.50 -6.00
N ILE A 96 1.85 15.70 -4.66
CA ILE A 96 1.40 14.74 -3.66
C ILE A 96 0.20 15.33 -2.93
N PHE A 97 -0.90 14.60 -2.86
CA PHE A 97 -2.08 14.98 -2.08
C PHE A 97 -2.15 14.23 -0.76
N ASP A 98 -2.35 14.96 0.35
CA ASP A 98 -2.63 14.38 1.66
C ASP A 98 -3.60 15.28 2.45
N ARG A 99 -4.29 14.72 3.45
CA ARG A 99 -5.16 15.48 4.36
C ARG A 99 -4.47 15.90 5.65
N SER A 100 -3.32 15.35 5.96
CA SER A 100 -2.54 15.71 7.15
C SER A 100 -1.57 16.84 6.82
N ILE A 101 -1.80 18.02 7.43
CA ILE A 101 -0.87 19.15 7.30
C ILE A 101 0.51 18.79 7.85
N GLU A 102 0.56 18.06 8.96
CA GLU A 102 1.83 17.59 9.53
C GLU A 102 2.58 16.71 8.52
N ARG A 103 1.85 15.82 7.81
CA ARG A 103 2.45 14.98 6.78
C ARG A 103 2.94 15.80 5.60
N LEU A 104 2.19 16.80 5.17
CA LEU A 104 2.60 17.71 4.09
C LEU A 104 3.86 18.48 4.46
N GLN A 105 4.02 18.94 5.71
CA GLN A 105 5.26 19.56 6.20
C GLN A 105 6.45 18.60 6.11
N GLN A 106 6.29 17.35 6.58
CA GLN A 106 7.34 16.33 6.47
C GLN A 106 7.74 16.04 5.02
N LEU A 107 6.77 16.07 4.10
CA LEU A 107 7.03 15.87 2.67
C LEU A 107 7.75 17.08 2.05
N ASP A 108 7.39 18.29 2.45
CA ASP A 108 8.08 19.51 2.01
C ASP A 108 9.57 19.49 2.41
N ASP A 109 9.84 19.20 3.68
CA ASP A 109 11.20 19.01 4.20
C ASP A 109 11.97 17.91 3.45
N LEU A 110 11.29 16.80 3.13
CA LEU A 110 11.91 15.66 2.46
C LEU A 110 12.26 15.96 1.00
N PHE A 111 11.35 16.61 0.28
CA PHE A 111 11.49 16.81 -1.16
C PHE A 111 12.21 18.10 -1.53
N GLN A 112 12.22 19.12 -0.65
CA GLN A 112 12.93 20.39 -0.86
C GLN A 112 12.64 21.00 -2.25
N GLY A 113 11.36 21.11 -2.60
CA GLY A 113 10.89 21.66 -3.87
C GLY A 113 10.91 20.71 -5.08
N ARG A 114 11.41 19.47 -4.94
CA ARG A 114 11.37 18.48 -6.03
C ARG A 114 10.02 17.80 -6.22
N ALA A 115 9.14 17.94 -5.25
CA ALA A 115 7.73 17.56 -5.32
C ALA A 115 6.93 18.57 -4.49
N VAL A 116 5.69 18.83 -4.90
CA VAL A 116 4.80 19.78 -4.23
C VAL A 116 3.75 19.00 -3.45
N GLY A 117 3.62 19.27 -2.14
CA GLY A 117 2.57 18.75 -1.30
C GLY A 117 1.34 19.66 -1.31
N LEU A 118 0.16 19.11 -1.59
CA LEU A 118 -1.10 19.85 -1.59
C LEU A 118 -2.13 19.21 -0.67
N TYR A 119 -2.95 20.03 -0.04
CA TYR A 119 -4.06 19.53 0.77
C TYR A 119 -5.13 18.91 -0.14
N SER A 120 -5.55 17.68 0.20
CA SER A 120 -6.47 16.88 -0.59
C SER A 120 -7.92 17.36 -0.42
N THR A 121 -8.35 18.29 -1.28
CA THR A 121 -9.78 18.61 -1.50
C THR A 121 -10.25 17.92 -2.76
N GLN A 122 -11.56 17.64 -2.87
CA GLN A 122 -12.12 17.00 -4.06
C GLN A 122 -11.82 17.79 -5.33
N ASN A 123 -12.05 19.10 -5.31
CA ASN A 123 -11.84 19.99 -6.47
C ASN A 123 -10.36 20.05 -6.89
N ALA A 124 -9.42 20.09 -5.93
CA ALA A 124 -8.00 20.12 -6.25
C ALA A 124 -7.54 18.78 -6.86
N VAL A 125 -7.99 17.64 -6.29
CA VAL A 125 -7.69 16.31 -6.83
C VAL A 125 -8.21 16.20 -8.26
N GLU A 126 -9.47 16.55 -8.52
CA GLU A 126 -10.10 16.54 -9.84
C GLU A 126 -9.29 17.35 -10.86
N GLN A 127 -8.94 18.60 -10.53
CA GLN A 127 -8.19 19.49 -11.41
C GLN A 127 -6.83 18.89 -11.81
N TYR A 128 -6.09 18.36 -10.84
CA TYR A 128 -4.75 17.82 -11.08
C TYR A 128 -4.78 16.46 -11.78
N VAL A 129 -5.73 15.59 -11.44
CA VAL A 129 -5.91 14.28 -12.06
C VAL A 129 -6.23 14.42 -13.55
N ARG A 130 -7.15 15.31 -13.92
CA ARG A 130 -7.52 15.57 -15.33
C ARG A 130 -6.35 16.08 -16.17
N ALA A 131 -5.38 16.74 -15.56
CA ALA A 131 -4.18 17.28 -16.23
C ALA A 131 -2.98 16.33 -16.16
N ALA A 132 -3.06 15.24 -15.42
CA ALA A 132 -1.96 14.31 -15.19
C ALA A 132 -1.68 13.41 -16.40
N ASP A 133 -0.43 12.99 -16.54
CA ASP A 133 -0.01 11.89 -17.42
C ASP A 133 0.00 10.57 -16.66
N LEU A 134 0.36 10.60 -15.36
CA LEU A 134 0.40 9.44 -14.48
C LEU A 134 -0.21 9.78 -13.11
N VAL A 135 -1.14 8.96 -12.65
CA VAL A 135 -1.73 9.07 -11.31
C VAL A 135 -1.46 7.79 -10.52
N ILE A 136 -0.99 7.96 -9.27
CA ILE A 136 -0.74 6.86 -8.32
C ILE A 136 -1.76 6.92 -7.20
N GLY A 137 -2.59 5.90 -7.08
CA GLY A 137 -3.50 5.67 -5.96
C GLY A 137 -2.73 5.01 -4.80
N ALA A 138 -2.47 5.77 -3.73
CA ALA A 138 -1.61 5.35 -2.62
C ALA A 138 -2.25 5.60 -1.25
N VAL A 139 -3.57 5.75 -1.18
CA VAL A 139 -4.30 5.94 0.09
C VAL A 139 -4.59 4.58 0.71
N LEU A 140 -4.11 4.39 1.93
CA LEU A 140 -4.38 3.22 2.75
C LEU A 140 -5.05 3.68 4.05
N ILE A 141 -6.22 3.11 4.33
CA ILE A 141 -6.91 3.31 5.61
C ILE A 141 -6.87 1.97 6.35
N PRO A 142 -6.15 1.86 7.48
CA PRO A 142 -6.06 0.62 8.24
C PRO A 142 -7.44 0.09 8.62
N GLY A 143 -7.76 -1.15 8.24
CA GLY A 143 -9.02 -1.81 8.58
C GLY A 143 -10.26 -1.33 7.83
N ALA A 144 -10.13 -0.47 6.81
CA ALA A 144 -11.24 0.03 6.01
C ALA A 144 -10.93 -0.02 4.50
N SER A 145 -11.99 0.08 3.68
CA SER A 145 -11.84 0.22 2.23
C SER A 145 -11.22 1.57 1.88
N ALA A 146 -10.42 1.60 0.81
CA ALA A 146 -9.88 2.84 0.27
C ALA A 146 -11.02 3.77 -0.21
N PRO A 147 -10.94 5.09 0.05
CA PRO A 147 -11.92 6.04 -0.46
C PRO A 147 -11.78 6.18 -1.98
N LYS A 148 -12.90 6.31 -2.69
CA LYS A 148 -12.89 6.63 -4.12
C LYS A 148 -12.61 8.12 -4.30
N LEU A 149 -11.37 8.44 -4.68
CA LEU A 149 -10.89 9.82 -4.83
C LEU A 149 -10.95 10.34 -6.27
N VAL A 150 -11.00 9.42 -7.24
CA VAL A 150 -11.11 9.72 -8.67
C VAL A 150 -12.37 9.07 -9.18
N THR A 151 -13.28 9.88 -9.70
CA THR A 151 -14.55 9.41 -10.27
C THR A 151 -14.37 8.91 -11.70
N ARG A 152 -15.36 8.22 -12.22
CA ARG A 152 -15.37 7.82 -13.65
C ARG A 152 -15.35 9.05 -14.57
N ASP A 153 -16.05 10.13 -14.21
CA ASP A 153 -16.06 11.38 -14.98
C ASP A 153 -14.68 12.05 -15.00
N ASP A 154 -13.92 11.95 -13.91
CA ASP A 154 -12.54 12.44 -13.89
C ASP A 154 -11.66 11.64 -14.84
N VAL A 155 -11.80 10.31 -14.85
CA VAL A 155 -11.08 9.42 -15.78
C VAL A 155 -11.40 9.76 -17.22
N ALA A 156 -12.69 9.90 -17.56
CA ALA A 156 -13.15 10.27 -18.91
C ALA A 156 -12.65 11.66 -19.37
N ALA A 157 -12.31 12.54 -18.42
CA ALA A 157 -11.77 13.87 -18.69
C ALA A 157 -10.24 13.92 -18.73
N MET A 158 -9.54 12.82 -18.45
CA MET A 158 -8.08 12.72 -18.57
C MET A 158 -7.63 12.72 -20.04
N ARG A 159 -6.34 12.92 -20.25
CA ARG A 159 -5.77 12.82 -21.61
C ARG A 159 -5.79 11.37 -22.08
N PRO A 160 -6.17 11.09 -23.33
CA PRO A 160 -6.07 9.74 -23.90
C PRO A 160 -4.64 9.20 -23.78
N GLY A 161 -4.51 7.96 -23.29
CA GLY A 161 -3.24 7.31 -23.02
C GLY A 161 -2.54 7.77 -21.73
N ALA A 162 -3.21 8.54 -20.86
CA ALA A 162 -2.78 8.72 -19.48
C ALA A 162 -2.83 7.38 -18.72
N VAL A 163 -2.08 7.27 -17.62
CA VAL A 163 -1.94 6.02 -16.87
C VAL A 163 -2.39 6.21 -15.42
N LEU A 164 -3.22 5.31 -14.93
CA LEU A 164 -3.62 5.16 -13.53
C LEU A 164 -2.98 3.89 -12.95
N VAL A 165 -2.21 4.04 -11.87
CA VAL A 165 -1.67 2.91 -11.11
C VAL A 165 -2.30 2.89 -9.73
N ASP A 166 -3.11 1.89 -9.43
CA ASP A 166 -3.78 1.78 -8.13
C ASP A 166 -3.07 0.78 -7.23
N VAL A 167 -2.23 1.31 -6.33
CA VAL A 167 -1.51 0.49 -5.34
C VAL A 167 -2.44 0.07 -4.18
N ALA A 168 -3.53 0.80 -3.95
CA ALA A 168 -4.52 0.50 -2.93
C ALA A 168 -5.56 -0.55 -3.38
N ILE A 169 -5.32 -1.24 -4.50
CA ILE A 169 -6.28 -2.18 -5.10
C ILE A 169 -6.70 -3.30 -4.15
N ASP A 170 -5.80 -3.78 -3.29
CA ASP A 170 -6.09 -4.81 -2.28
C ASP A 170 -7.15 -4.36 -1.26
N GLN A 171 -7.37 -3.06 -1.12
CA GLN A 171 -8.42 -2.44 -0.29
C GLN A 171 -9.57 -1.87 -1.12
N GLY A 172 -9.77 -2.36 -2.34
CA GLY A 172 -10.84 -1.94 -3.25
C GLY A 172 -10.46 -0.78 -4.18
N GLY A 173 -9.26 -0.21 -4.05
CA GLY A 173 -8.71 0.83 -4.91
C GLY A 173 -9.24 2.24 -4.67
N CYS A 174 -8.44 3.23 -5.08
CA CYS A 174 -8.74 4.66 -4.93
C CYS A 174 -9.58 5.26 -6.08
N PHE A 175 -9.76 4.55 -7.18
CA PHE A 175 -10.49 5.02 -8.34
C PHE A 175 -11.81 4.26 -8.49
N GLU A 176 -12.89 4.92 -8.93
CA GLU A 176 -14.16 4.26 -9.18
C GLU A 176 -14.04 3.17 -10.26
N THR A 177 -13.15 3.37 -11.22
CA THR A 177 -12.89 2.46 -12.34
C THR A 177 -11.90 1.34 -12.00
N SER A 178 -11.35 1.28 -10.77
CA SER A 178 -10.37 0.27 -10.38
C SER A 178 -10.97 -1.14 -10.35
N GLN A 179 -10.29 -2.07 -11.01
CA GLN A 179 -10.55 -3.50 -11.00
C GLN A 179 -9.24 -4.26 -10.83
N ALA A 180 -9.18 -5.20 -9.90
CA ALA A 180 -7.98 -5.96 -9.65
C ALA A 180 -7.51 -6.73 -10.91
N THR A 181 -6.23 -6.64 -11.19
CA THR A 181 -5.56 -7.35 -12.29
C THR A 181 -4.44 -8.25 -11.75
N THR A 182 -3.80 -8.98 -12.64
CA THR A 182 -2.71 -9.93 -12.32
C THR A 182 -1.43 -9.54 -13.05
N HIS A 183 -0.29 -10.08 -12.63
CA HIS A 183 0.98 -9.89 -13.34
C HIS A 183 0.99 -10.43 -14.78
N GLN A 184 0.12 -11.41 -15.11
CA GLN A 184 -0.02 -11.96 -16.46
C GLN A 184 -0.85 -11.06 -17.40
N SER A 185 -1.87 -10.37 -16.83
CA SER A 185 -2.71 -9.41 -17.55
C SER A 185 -2.80 -8.14 -16.72
N PRO A 186 -1.74 -7.30 -16.74
CA PRO A 186 -1.58 -6.25 -15.73
C PRO A 186 -2.44 -5.02 -15.94
N THR A 187 -2.94 -4.81 -17.17
CA THR A 187 -3.64 -3.58 -17.55
C THR A 187 -4.95 -3.83 -18.23
N TYR A 188 -5.81 -2.84 -18.18
CA TYR A 188 -7.01 -2.66 -19.00
C TYR A 188 -7.21 -1.17 -19.31
N VAL A 189 -8.10 -0.85 -20.24
CA VAL A 189 -8.36 0.53 -20.66
C VAL A 189 -9.81 0.89 -20.36
N VAL A 190 -10.01 2.07 -19.77
CA VAL A 190 -11.35 2.68 -19.57
C VAL A 190 -11.26 4.13 -20.04
N ASP A 191 -12.16 4.54 -20.92
CA ASP A 191 -12.24 5.89 -21.46
C ASP A 191 -10.86 6.41 -21.99
N ASP A 192 -10.17 5.56 -22.77
CA ASP A 192 -8.82 5.77 -23.33
C ASP A 192 -7.68 5.97 -22.28
N VAL A 193 -7.93 5.67 -21.02
CA VAL A 193 -6.94 5.72 -19.92
C VAL A 193 -6.51 4.32 -19.53
N VAL A 194 -5.20 4.09 -19.47
CA VAL A 194 -4.62 2.79 -19.10
C VAL A 194 -4.66 2.63 -17.57
N HIS A 195 -5.22 1.52 -17.10
CA HIS A 195 -5.28 1.17 -15.69
C HIS A 195 -4.33 0.01 -15.39
N TYR A 196 -3.43 0.20 -14.44
CA TYR A 196 -2.58 -0.84 -13.85
C TYR A 196 -2.99 -1.05 -12.39
N CYS A 197 -3.68 -2.14 -12.11
CA CYS A 197 -4.28 -2.43 -10.81
C CYS A 197 -3.87 -3.84 -10.31
N VAL A 198 -2.60 -4.20 -10.46
CA VAL A 198 -2.10 -5.52 -10.11
C VAL A 198 -2.11 -5.70 -8.59
N ALA A 199 -2.86 -6.70 -8.12
CA ALA A 199 -2.81 -7.13 -6.73
C ALA A 199 -1.42 -7.71 -6.41
N ASN A 200 -0.91 -7.41 -5.21
CA ASN A 200 0.43 -7.82 -4.79
C ASN A 200 1.53 -7.38 -5.78
N MET A 201 1.59 -6.10 -6.10
CA MET A 201 2.62 -5.51 -6.96
C MET A 201 4.05 -5.96 -6.61
N PRO A 202 4.46 -6.05 -5.31
CA PRO A 202 5.81 -6.52 -4.92
C PRO A 202 6.18 -7.90 -5.46
N GLY A 203 5.21 -8.77 -5.74
CA GLY A 203 5.41 -10.08 -6.34
C GLY A 203 6.09 -10.03 -7.72
N GLY A 204 5.90 -8.95 -8.48
CA GLY A 204 6.57 -8.73 -9.78
C GLY A 204 8.07 -8.48 -9.68
N VAL A 205 8.56 -8.12 -8.48
CA VAL A 205 10.00 -7.88 -8.20
C VAL A 205 10.44 -8.73 -7.01
N ALA A 206 10.13 -10.02 -7.06
CA ALA A 206 10.25 -10.97 -5.96
C ALA A 206 11.65 -10.99 -5.31
N ARG A 207 12.73 -10.84 -6.06
CA ARG A 207 14.09 -10.78 -5.50
C ARG A 207 14.25 -9.61 -4.51
N THR A 208 13.85 -8.41 -4.91
CA THR A 208 13.91 -7.21 -4.04
C THR A 208 12.95 -7.34 -2.87
N ALA A 209 11.72 -7.78 -3.12
CA ALA A 209 10.69 -7.94 -2.11
C ALA A 209 11.10 -8.94 -1.03
N THR A 210 11.60 -10.11 -1.41
CA THR A 210 12.07 -11.15 -0.47
C THR A 210 13.21 -10.64 0.40
N MET A 211 14.23 -10.00 -0.19
CA MET A 211 15.35 -9.47 0.59
C MET A 211 14.90 -8.38 1.58
N ALA A 212 14.05 -7.46 1.15
CA ALA A 212 13.53 -6.40 2.02
C ALA A 212 12.70 -6.98 3.18
N LEU A 213 11.81 -7.93 2.89
CA LEU A 213 10.97 -8.58 3.89
C LEU A 213 11.82 -9.41 4.87
N THR A 214 12.77 -10.20 4.37
CA THR A 214 13.66 -11.00 5.21
C THR A 214 14.46 -10.12 6.18
N ASN A 215 15.04 -9.00 5.70
CA ASN A 215 15.77 -8.07 6.56
C ASN A 215 14.90 -7.50 7.70
N ALA A 216 13.62 -7.25 7.44
CA ALA A 216 12.70 -6.73 8.45
C ALA A 216 12.20 -7.81 9.42
N THR A 217 11.91 -9.02 8.92
CA THR A 217 11.27 -10.07 9.71
C THR A 217 12.26 -10.94 10.50
N LEU A 218 13.51 -11.10 10.03
CA LEU A 218 14.50 -11.98 10.64
C LEU A 218 14.71 -11.72 12.15
N PRO A 219 14.84 -10.47 12.65
CA PRO A 219 15.01 -10.24 14.10
C PRO A 219 13.84 -10.76 14.93
N PHE A 220 12.62 -10.71 14.41
CA PHE A 220 11.42 -11.22 15.08
C PHE A 220 11.35 -12.74 15.01
N ALA A 221 11.71 -13.34 13.86
CA ALA A 221 11.78 -14.78 13.72
C ALA A 221 12.81 -15.39 14.70
N LEU A 222 13.97 -14.76 14.87
CA LEU A 222 14.99 -15.19 15.86
C LEU A 222 14.48 -15.08 17.30
N LYS A 223 13.78 -13.98 17.66
CA LYS A 223 13.15 -13.86 18.98
C LYS A 223 12.18 -15.00 19.26
N LEU A 224 11.34 -15.35 18.27
CA LEU A 224 10.39 -16.45 18.38
C LEU A 224 11.08 -17.83 18.45
N ALA A 225 12.16 -18.02 17.69
CA ALA A 225 12.95 -19.25 17.73
C ALA A 225 13.62 -19.46 19.09
N ASP A 226 14.15 -18.38 19.70
CA ASP A 226 14.85 -18.45 20.98
C ASP A 226 13.90 -18.58 22.17
N LYS A 227 12.76 -17.89 22.16
CA LYS A 227 11.88 -17.74 23.32
C LYS A 227 10.51 -18.42 23.17
N GLY A 228 10.16 -18.88 21.97
CA GLY A 228 8.82 -19.39 21.68
C GLY A 228 7.75 -18.33 21.97
N LEU A 229 6.63 -18.76 22.58
CA LEU A 229 5.54 -17.84 22.92
C LEU A 229 5.88 -16.81 24.00
N ALA A 230 6.95 -17.00 24.79
CA ALA A 230 7.41 -16.00 25.75
C ALA A 230 7.84 -14.70 25.05
N ALA A 231 8.30 -14.78 23.80
CA ALA A 231 8.60 -13.57 23.00
C ALA A 231 7.40 -12.64 22.82
N LEU A 232 6.18 -13.20 22.76
CA LEU A 232 4.93 -12.44 22.64
C LEU A 232 4.49 -11.84 23.99
N GLN A 233 4.91 -12.43 25.09
CA GLN A 233 4.66 -11.89 26.45
C GLN A 233 5.62 -10.74 26.76
N ASP A 234 6.86 -10.83 26.30
CA ASP A 234 7.93 -9.84 26.52
C ASP A 234 7.82 -8.60 25.62
N ASP A 235 7.12 -8.69 24.49
CA ASP A 235 7.06 -7.64 23.45
C ASP A 235 5.60 -7.39 23.03
N ASP A 236 5.03 -6.31 23.56
CA ASP A 236 3.64 -5.90 23.31
C ASP A 236 3.38 -5.64 21.82
N HIS A 237 4.39 -5.14 21.11
CA HIS A 237 4.29 -4.84 19.67
C HIS A 237 4.29 -6.11 18.83
N LEU A 238 5.14 -7.08 19.17
CA LEU A 238 5.13 -8.38 18.51
C LEU A 238 3.83 -9.14 18.81
N ARG A 239 3.30 -9.02 20.04
CA ARG A 239 2.02 -9.63 20.44
C ARG A 239 0.84 -9.15 19.59
N GLN A 240 0.84 -7.92 19.06
CA GLN A 240 -0.19 -7.46 18.12
C GLN A 240 -0.22 -8.28 16.82
N GLY A 241 0.87 -8.99 16.51
CA GLY A 241 0.92 -9.93 15.40
C GLY A 241 0.13 -11.22 15.62
N LEU A 242 -0.16 -11.59 16.86
CA LEU A 242 -0.86 -12.83 17.18
C LEU A 242 -2.34 -12.73 16.77
N ASN A 243 -2.72 -13.40 15.69
CA ASN A 243 -4.08 -13.32 15.14
C ASN A 243 -4.93 -14.54 15.52
N VAL A 244 -4.30 -15.71 15.67
CA VAL A 244 -4.97 -16.94 16.14
C VAL A 244 -4.06 -17.63 17.15
N HIS A 245 -4.63 -18.17 18.23
CA HIS A 245 -3.93 -18.99 19.20
C HIS A 245 -4.87 -20.00 19.87
N ALA A 246 -4.46 -21.27 19.89
CA ALA A 246 -5.15 -22.34 20.59
C ALA A 246 -6.67 -22.39 20.29
N GLY A 247 -7.07 -22.22 19.05
CA GLY A 247 -8.47 -22.25 18.62
C GLY A 247 -9.25 -20.95 18.81
N HIS A 248 -8.60 -19.84 19.19
CA HIS A 248 -9.25 -18.54 19.39
C HIS A 248 -8.70 -17.47 18.44
N ILE A 249 -9.57 -16.54 18.00
CA ILE A 249 -9.14 -15.32 17.28
C ILE A 249 -8.68 -14.30 18.32
N THR A 250 -7.44 -13.85 18.17
CA THR A 250 -6.76 -12.98 19.15
C THR A 250 -6.50 -11.57 18.64
N HIS A 251 -6.98 -11.23 17.45
CA HIS A 251 -6.89 -9.89 16.86
C HIS A 251 -8.30 -9.32 16.60
N ALA A 252 -8.61 -8.17 17.22
CA ALA A 252 -9.97 -7.61 17.25
C ALA A 252 -10.54 -7.31 15.85
N ALA A 253 -9.71 -6.75 14.93
CA ALA A 253 -10.18 -6.44 13.58
C ALA A 253 -10.44 -7.70 12.75
N VAL A 254 -9.70 -8.78 12.98
CA VAL A 254 -9.94 -10.08 12.33
C VAL A 254 -11.25 -10.69 12.83
N ALA A 255 -11.49 -10.67 14.13
CA ALA A 255 -12.74 -11.15 14.73
C ALA A 255 -13.96 -10.38 14.18
N ALA A 256 -13.87 -9.06 14.12
CA ALA A 256 -14.92 -8.21 13.56
C ALA A 256 -15.20 -8.51 12.08
N ALA A 257 -14.14 -8.68 11.26
CA ALA A 257 -14.27 -8.99 9.84
C ALA A 257 -14.89 -10.37 9.57
N LEU A 258 -14.68 -11.32 10.48
CA LEU A 258 -15.22 -12.69 10.39
C LEU A 258 -16.54 -12.87 11.14
N ASN A 259 -17.00 -11.84 11.85
CA ASN A 259 -18.14 -11.90 12.78
C ASN A 259 -18.02 -13.08 13.76
N ALA A 260 -16.84 -13.22 14.37
CA ALA A 260 -16.46 -14.31 15.26
C ALA A 260 -16.07 -13.79 16.65
N ASP A 261 -16.02 -14.71 17.65
CA ASP A 261 -15.63 -14.40 19.00
C ASP A 261 -14.16 -13.91 19.07
N TYR A 262 -13.92 -12.96 19.96
CA TYR A 262 -12.62 -12.34 20.19
C TYR A 262 -12.10 -12.65 21.60
N LEU A 263 -10.90 -13.22 21.69
CA LEU A 263 -10.16 -13.38 22.94
C LEU A 263 -8.87 -12.54 22.86
N PRO A 264 -8.69 -11.50 23.69
CA PRO A 264 -7.47 -10.70 23.69
C PRO A 264 -6.18 -11.53 23.80
N ALA A 265 -5.15 -11.19 23.01
CA ALA A 265 -3.93 -11.97 22.92
C ALA A 265 -3.19 -12.16 24.26
N ASP A 266 -3.22 -11.16 25.15
CA ASP A 266 -2.66 -11.24 26.51
C ASP A 266 -3.39 -12.27 27.36
N LYS A 267 -4.71 -12.42 27.21
CA LYS A 267 -5.51 -13.45 27.88
C LYS A 267 -5.28 -14.82 27.26
N ALA A 268 -5.25 -14.91 25.92
CA ALA A 268 -5.05 -16.17 25.22
C ALA A 268 -3.68 -16.81 25.50
N LEU A 269 -2.65 -16.00 25.75
CA LEU A 269 -1.31 -16.46 26.14
C LEU A 269 -1.21 -16.93 27.61
N ASN A 270 -2.27 -16.78 28.41
CA ASN A 270 -2.32 -17.28 29.78
C ASN A 270 -2.94 -18.69 29.78
N PRO A 271 -2.17 -19.75 30.12
CA PRO A 271 -2.68 -21.14 30.12
C PRO A 271 -3.92 -21.38 30.98
N LEU A 272 -4.10 -20.58 32.05
CA LEU A 272 -5.24 -20.69 32.95
C LEU A 272 -6.57 -20.23 32.32
N MET A 273 -6.52 -19.47 31.21
CA MET A 273 -7.71 -18.95 30.52
C MET A 273 -8.16 -19.83 29.35
N LEU A 274 -7.32 -20.79 28.94
CA LEU A 274 -7.64 -21.71 27.84
C LEU A 274 -8.34 -22.99 28.32
N SER A 275 -8.46 -23.18 29.63
CA SER A 275 -9.04 -24.37 30.26
C SER A 275 -10.46 -24.12 30.82
N ALA A 276 -11.05 -22.96 30.60
CA ALA A 276 -12.40 -22.60 30.99
C ALA A 276 -13.32 -22.56 29.76
#